data_e7d5b893a8a84d9d54ae7237d5eccbb6
#
_entry.id   e7d5b893a8a84d9d54ae7237d5eccbb6
#
_cell.length_a   1.000
_cell.length_b   1.000
_cell.length_c   1.000
_cell.angle_alpha   90.00
_cell.angle_beta   90.00
_cell.angle_gamma   90.00
#
_symmetry.space_group_name_H-M   'P 1'
#
loop_
_entity.id
_entity.type
_entity.pdbx_description
1 polymer ?
#
loop_
_entity_poly.entity_id
_entity_poly.type
_entity_poly.pdbx_seq_one_letter_code
_entity_poly.pdbx_strand_id
1 'polypeptide(L)'
;MYIKILIAIIFALPLLIHSNEERVYKQLNKIHANPFDDSYIFVFDGSPESFSIDKISIDRPKERSLKKIKFLSDEDAYAIKVYGKDGKFIYTLGIGNPFYANYQHIGYEDREYMGGPVRSAKIEVAIPLHIEPTSFIISKRDVNGKLKDIQEISIQ
;
A
#
# COMPACT_ATOMS: atom_id res chain seq x y z
N MET A 1 -15.80 -34.66 -21.02
CA MET A 1 -16.21 -33.85 -19.85
C MET A 1 -15.08 -32.92 -19.37
N TYR A 2 -13.80 -33.26 -19.54
CA TYR A 2 -12.64 -32.47 -19.07
C TYR A 2 -12.33 -31.18 -19.85
N ILE A 3 -12.70 -31.10 -21.13
CA ILE A 3 -12.43 -29.91 -21.99
C ILE A 3 -13.25 -28.67 -21.58
N LYS A 4 -14.47 -28.86 -21.07
CA LYS A 4 -15.34 -27.75 -20.65
C LYS A 4 -14.84 -27.05 -19.37
N ILE A 5 -14.13 -27.77 -18.48
CA ILE A 5 -13.58 -27.24 -17.25
C ILE A 5 -12.32 -26.39 -17.54
N LEU A 6 -11.50 -26.81 -18.49
CA LEU A 6 -10.28 -26.10 -18.87
C LEU A 6 -10.57 -24.73 -19.50
N ILE A 7 -11.64 -24.64 -20.32
CA ILE A 7 -12.08 -23.37 -20.93
C ILE A 7 -12.59 -22.38 -19.86
N ALA A 8 -13.26 -22.83 -18.83
CA ALA A 8 -13.77 -21.96 -17.77
C ALA A 8 -12.61 -21.34 -16.94
N ILE A 9 -11.53 -22.05 -16.72
CA ILE A 9 -10.36 -21.56 -15.98
C ILE A 9 -9.60 -20.48 -16.78
N ILE A 10 -9.49 -20.64 -18.11
CA ILE A 10 -8.81 -19.68 -18.99
C ILE A 10 -9.57 -18.35 -19.06
N PHE A 11 -10.92 -18.37 -18.98
CA PHE A 11 -11.73 -17.15 -18.98
C PHE A 11 -11.80 -16.44 -17.61
N ALA A 12 -11.55 -17.13 -16.51
CA ALA A 12 -11.59 -16.54 -15.18
C ALA A 12 -10.32 -15.75 -14.81
N LEU A 13 -9.16 -16.13 -15.35
CA LEU A 13 -7.89 -15.46 -15.08
C LEU A 13 -7.85 -13.96 -15.49
N PRO A 14 -8.30 -13.55 -16.69
CA PRO A 14 -8.30 -12.13 -17.06
C PRO A 14 -9.27 -11.29 -16.24
N LEU A 15 -10.36 -11.86 -15.72
CA LEU A 15 -11.31 -11.12 -14.86
C LEU A 15 -10.73 -10.73 -13.51
N LEU A 16 -9.83 -11.54 -12.94
CA LEU A 16 -9.16 -11.23 -11.66
C LEU A 16 -8.12 -10.12 -11.80
N ILE A 17 -7.41 -10.06 -12.93
CA ILE A 17 -6.42 -9.00 -13.21
C ILE A 17 -7.13 -7.67 -13.41
N HIS A 18 -8.23 -7.64 -14.17
CA HIS A 18 -9.03 -6.43 -14.38
C HIS A 18 -9.63 -5.85 -13.09
N SER A 19 -9.99 -6.71 -12.13
CA SER A 19 -10.61 -6.25 -10.88
C SER A 19 -9.67 -5.41 -10.01
N ASN A 20 -8.37 -5.67 -10.04
CA ASN A 20 -7.39 -4.92 -9.24
C ASN A 20 -7.09 -3.55 -9.85
N GLU A 21 -6.93 -3.47 -11.16
CA GLU A 21 -6.73 -2.19 -11.86
C GLU A 21 -7.94 -1.28 -11.69
N GLU A 22 -9.14 -1.80 -11.89
CA GLU A 22 -10.38 -1.04 -11.72
C GLU A 22 -10.55 -0.49 -10.29
N ARG A 23 -10.13 -1.24 -9.27
CA ARG A 23 -10.15 -0.78 -7.87
C ARG A 23 -9.18 0.37 -7.63
N VAL A 24 -7.96 0.31 -8.17
CA VAL A 24 -6.97 1.39 -8.07
C VAL A 24 -7.50 2.66 -8.75
N TYR A 25 -8.05 2.56 -9.95
CA TYR A 25 -8.64 3.71 -10.66
C TYR A 25 -9.83 4.32 -9.91
N LYS A 26 -10.71 3.51 -9.33
CA LYS A 26 -11.82 4.02 -8.51
C LYS A 26 -11.33 4.80 -7.29
N GLN A 27 -10.24 4.36 -6.66
CA GLN A 27 -9.67 5.09 -5.53
C GLN A 27 -9.00 6.40 -5.96
N LEU A 28 -8.21 6.37 -7.02
CA LEU A 28 -7.61 7.58 -7.60
C LEU A 28 -8.68 8.59 -7.98
N ASN A 29 -9.78 8.17 -8.61
CA ASN A 29 -10.91 9.04 -8.91
C ASN A 29 -11.58 9.62 -7.67
N LYS A 30 -11.70 8.84 -6.59
CA LYS A 30 -12.30 9.31 -5.32
C LYS A 30 -11.48 10.43 -4.67
N ILE A 31 -10.16 10.39 -4.79
CA ILE A 31 -9.27 11.43 -4.29
C ILE A 31 -8.88 12.46 -5.36
N HIS A 32 -9.55 12.43 -6.53
CA HIS A 32 -9.26 13.29 -7.67
C HIS A 32 -7.78 13.27 -8.09
N ALA A 33 -7.14 12.09 -8.03
CA ALA A 33 -5.75 11.92 -8.41
C ALA A 33 -5.65 11.34 -9.81
N ASN A 34 -4.76 11.93 -10.61
CA ASN A 34 -4.35 11.38 -11.88
C ASN A 34 -2.98 10.68 -11.69
N PRO A 35 -2.85 9.38 -12.05
CA PRO A 35 -1.60 8.65 -11.85
C PRO A 35 -0.41 9.20 -12.66
N PHE A 36 -0.67 10.08 -13.61
CA PHE A 36 0.36 10.70 -14.45
C PHE A 36 0.84 12.07 -13.93
N ASP A 37 0.18 12.62 -12.92
CA ASP A 37 0.52 13.92 -12.35
C ASP A 37 1.59 13.76 -11.26
N ASP A 38 2.36 14.82 -11.05
CA ASP A 38 3.31 14.89 -9.95
C ASP A 38 2.59 14.79 -8.60
N SER A 39 3.25 14.19 -7.65
CA SER A 39 2.75 13.92 -6.31
C SER A 39 3.82 14.18 -5.27
N TYR A 40 3.41 14.43 -4.03
CA TYR A 40 4.32 14.31 -2.90
C TYR A 40 4.70 12.84 -2.74
N ILE A 41 5.99 12.55 -2.79
CA ILE A 41 6.54 11.24 -2.51
C ILE A 41 7.14 11.26 -1.10
N PHE A 42 6.48 10.59 -0.18
CA PHE A 42 6.96 10.40 1.18
C PHE A 42 7.68 9.06 1.29
N VAL A 43 8.90 9.10 1.78
CA VAL A 43 9.65 7.90 2.14
C VAL A 43 9.72 7.83 3.65
N PHE A 44 9.16 6.78 4.22
CA PHE A 44 9.23 6.50 5.64
C PHE A 44 10.29 5.45 5.91
N ASP A 45 11.12 5.69 6.92
CA ASP A 45 11.87 4.63 7.60
C ASP A 45 11.00 4.08 8.72
N GLY A 46 10.74 2.77 8.69
CA GLY A 46 9.86 2.11 9.65
C GLY A 46 10.48 0.89 10.30
N SER A 47 10.08 0.65 11.53
CA SER A 47 10.18 -0.61 12.25
C SER A 47 8.77 -1.08 12.65
N PRO A 48 8.57 -2.30 13.14
CA PRO A 48 7.27 -2.78 13.58
C PRO A 48 6.55 -1.91 14.64
N GLU A 49 7.27 -0.97 15.26
CA GLU A 49 6.80 -0.17 16.39
C GLU A 49 6.95 1.33 16.19
N SER A 50 7.76 1.77 15.22
CA SER A 50 8.07 3.19 15.03
C SER A 50 8.34 3.52 13.57
N PHE A 51 7.91 4.72 13.16
CA PHE A 51 8.07 5.26 11.82
C PHE A 51 8.59 6.70 11.89
N SER A 52 9.40 7.08 10.91
CA SER A 52 9.85 8.46 10.71
C SER A 52 9.83 8.82 9.24
N ILE A 53 9.66 10.10 8.91
CA ILE A 53 9.81 10.57 7.54
C ILE A 53 11.30 10.71 7.27
N ASP A 54 11.81 9.92 6.32
CA ASP A 54 13.20 9.99 5.85
C ASP A 54 13.35 11.06 4.76
N LYS A 55 12.38 11.11 3.83
CA LYS A 55 12.45 12.01 2.67
C LYS A 55 11.07 12.42 2.20
N ILE A 56 10.96 13.68 1.77
CA ILE A 56 9.83 14.23 1.02
C ILE A 56 10.36 14.78 -0.30
N SER A 57 9.73 14.44 -1.40
CA SER A 57 10.03 15.02 -2.73
C SER A 57 8.75 15.16 -3.55
N ILE A 58 8.80 16.00 -4.57
CA ILE A 58 7.74 16.09 -5.57
C ILE A 58 8.28 15.41 -6.82
N ASP A 59 7.59 14.39 -7.29
CA ASP A 59 7.98 13.64 -8.48
C ASP A 59 6.76 12.89 -9.02
N ARG A 60 6.89 12.32 -10.22
CA ARG A 60 5.89 11.41 -10.77
C ARG A 60 5.94 10.09 -10.01
N PRO A 61 4.79 9.60 -9.52
CA PRO A 61 4.75 8.34 -8.81
C PRO A 61 5.21 7.17 -9.68
N LYS A 62 6.04 6.30 -9.14
CA LYS A 62 6.38 5.05 -9.81
C LYS A 62 5.19 4.11 -9.81
N GLU A 63 5.08 3.25 -10.81
CA GLU A 63 4.01 2.24 -10.89
C GLU A 63 3.87 1.42 -9.60
N ARG A 64 5.00 1.09 -8.96
CA ARG A 64 5.02 0.38 -7.67
C ARG A 64 4.37 1.19 -6.54
N SER A 65 4.55 2.51 -6.53
CA SER A 65 3.95 3.39 -5.52
C SER A 65 2.46 3.58 -5.78
N LEU A 66 2.04 3.64 -7.05
CA LEU A 66 0.63 3.68 -7.44
C LEU A 66 -0.11 2.41 -7.04
N LYS A 67 0.51 1.23 -7.20
CA LYS A 67 -0.08 -0.06 -6.76
C LYS A 67 -0.33 -0.12 -5.25
N LYS A 68 0.36 0.69 -4.47
CA LYS A 68 0.13 0.81 -3.02
C LYS A 68 -1.02 1.75 -2.66
N ILE A 69 -1.49 2.60 -3.59
CA ILE A 69 -2.69 3.41 -3.39
C ILE A 69 -3.92 2.50 -3.55
N LYS A 70 -4.08 1.57 -2.64
CA LYS A 70 -5.23 0.67 -2.60
C LYS A 70 -6.11 0.97 -1.40
N PHE A 71 -7.38 0.64 -1.51
CA PHE A 71 -8.23 0.63 -0.34
C PHE A 71 -7.64 -0.30 0.71
N LEU A 72 -7.74 0.15 1.96
CA LEU A 72 -7.45 -0.70 3.10
C LEU A 72 -8.23 -2.02 2.98
N SER A 73 -7.50 -3.12 3.10
CA SER A 73 -8.05 -4.48 3.12
C SER A 73 -7.77 -5.17 4.45
N ASP A 74 -8.44 -6.29 4.70
CA ASP A 74 -8.18 -7.09 5.90
C ASP A 74 -6.81 -7.76 5.92
N GLU A 75 -6.15 -7.82 4.75
CA GLU A 75 -4.79 -8.34 4.60
C GLU A 75 -3.71 -7.32 4.98
N ASP A 76 -4.06 -6.02 5.10
CA ASP A 76 -3.11 -5.00 5.45
C ASP A 76 -2.82 -5.04 6.96
N ALA A 77 -1.61 -5.47 7.32
CA ALA A 77 -1.14 -5.47 8.70
C ALA A 77 -0.87 -4.05 9.23
N TYR A 78 -0.54 -3.13 8.33
CA TYR A 78 -0.31 -1.72 8.64
C TYR A 78 -1.08 -0.81 7.68
N ALA A 79 -1.41 0.38 8.17
CA ALA A 79 -2.07 1.42 7.41
C ALA A 79 -1.54 2.81 7.78
N ILE A 80 -1.65 3.75 6.84
CA ILE A 80 -1.33 5.16 7.03
C ILE A 80 -2.61 5.96 6.82
N LYS A 81 -3.09 6.62 7.86
CA LYS A 81 -4.19 7.59 7.77
C LYS A 81 -3.60 8.95 7.44
N VAL A 82 -4.15 9.61 6.43
CA VAL A 82 -3.70 10.92 5.96
C VAL A 82 -4.63 12.00 6.48
N TYR A 83 -4.06 13.00 7.11
CA TYR A 83 -4.77 14.17 7.62
C TYR A 83 -4.26 15.43 6.93
N GLY A 84 -5.18 16.29 6.56
CA GLY A 84 -4.91 17.60 5.96
C GLY A 84 -5.05 18.75 6.95
N LYS A 85 -5.20 19.98 6.42
CA LYS A 85 -5.41 21.19 7.22
C LYS A 85 -6.52 20.99 8.24
N ASP A 86 -6.37 21.63 9.39
CA ASP A 86 -7.32 21.62 10.52
C ASP A 86 -7.56 20.20 11.11
N GLY A 87 -6.62 19.28 10.92
CA GLY A 87 -6.74 17.91 11.42
C GLY A 87 -7.84 17.10 10.72
N LYS A 88 -8.27 17.51 9.53
CA LYS A 88 -9.30 16.81 8.77
C LYS A 88 -8.77 15.50 8.19
N PHE A 89 -9.41 14.38 8.55
CA PHE A 89 -9.15 13.09 7.93
C PHE A 89 -9.49 13.12 6.44
N ILE A 90 -8.60 12.60 5.61
CA ILE A 90 -8.79 12.56 4.16
C ILE A 90 -9.02 11.12 3.68
N TYR A 91 -8.07 10.21 3.91
CA TYR A 91 -8.19 8.80 3.54
C TYR A 91 -7.17 7.92 4.29
N THR A 92 -7.33 6.61 4.12
CA THR A 92 -6.41 5.61 4.67
C THR A 92 -5.75 4.80 3.55
N LEU A 93 -4.44 4.65 3.63
CA LEU A 93 -3.64 3.79 2.74
C LEU A 93 -3.33 2.48 3.44
N GLY A 94 -3.66 1.34 2.83
CA GLY A 94 -3.16 0.05 3.26
C GLY A 94 -1.74 -0.17 2.73
N ILE A 95 -0.80 -0.52 3.59
CA ILE A 95 0.60 -0.73 3.21
C ILE A 95 1.08 -2.18 3.35
N GLY A 96 0.14 -3.12 3.54
CA GLY A 96 0.46 -4.53 3.71
C GLY A 96 1.22 -4.81 5.00
N ASN A 97 2.16 -5.76 4.95
CA ASN A 97 3.13 -6.00 6.01
C ASN A 97 4.54 -5.65 5.51
N PRO A 98 5.03 -4.41 5.73
CA PRO A 98 6.35 -4.00 5.25
C PRO A 98 7.50 -4.70 6.00
N PHE A 99 7.22 -5.32 7.16
CA PHE A 99 8.21 -5.99 8.00
C PHE A 99 8.24 -7.52 7.82
N TYR A 100 7.72 -7.99 6.69
CA TYR A 100 7.85 -9.39 6.28
C TYR A 100 8.37 -9.45 4.85
N ALA A 101 9.60 -9.94 4.68
CA ALA A 101 10.21 -10.10 3.37
C ALA A 101 9.88 -11.48 2.82
N ASN A 102 9.37 -11.52 1.60
CA ASN A 102 9.20 -12.74 0.83
C ASN A 102 10.39 -12.88 -0.13
N TYR A 103 11.14 -13.96 -0.02
CA TYR A 103 12.25 -14.25 -0.90
C TYR A 103 11.80 -15.29 -1.94
N GLN A 104 11.86 -14.92 -3.20
CA GLN A 104 11.63 -15.83 -4.30
C GLN A 104 13.00 -16.37 -4.76
N HIS A 105 13.27 -17.64 -4.54
CA HIS A 105 14.47 -18.30 -5.06
C HIS A 105 14.26 -18.62 -6.54
N ILE A 106 14.87 -17.83 -7.40
CA ILE A 106 14.94 -18.12 -8.84
C ILE A 106 15.99 -19.21 -9.03
N GLY A 107 15.59 -20.39 -9.51
CA GLY A 107 16.51 -21.48 -9.88
C GLY A 107 16.58 -22.68 -8.94
N TYR A 108 15.73 -22.77 -7.92
CA TYR A 108 15.58 -23.94 -7.07
C TYR A 108 14.11 -24.38 -7.07
N GLU A 109 13.77 -25.32 -7.94
CA GLU A 109 12.39 -25.76 -8.17
C GLU A 109 11.76 -26.50 -6.97
N ASP A 110 12.57 -26.94 -6.00
CA ASP A 110 12.14 -27.78 -4.89
C ASP A 110 12.00 -27.06 -3.54
N ARG A 111 12.08 -25.71 -3.49
CA ARG A 111 11.95 -24.97 -2.23
C ARG A 111 10.72 -24.08 -2.22
N GLU A 112 9.86 -24.33 -1.24
CA GLU A 112 8.75 -23.44 -0.91
C GLU A 112 9.25 -22.00 -0.67
N TYR A 113 8.35 -21.01 -0.89
CA TYR A 113 8.61 -19.60 -0.64
C TYR A 113 9.21 -19.41 0.75
N MET A 114 10.43 -18.92 0.81
CA MET A 114 11.04 -18.56 2.08
C MET A 114 10.75 -17.07 2.33
N GLY A 115 10.17 -16.79 3.46
CA GLY A 115 9.94 -15.44 3.95
C GLY A 115 10.34 -15.34 5.42
N GLY A 116 10.51 -14.11 5.88
CA GLY A 116 10.84 -13.89 7.27
C GLY A 116 10.64 -12.45 7.72
N PRO A 117 10.56 -12.24 9.04
CA PRO A 117 10.45 -10.91 9.58
C PRO A 117 11.73 -10.11 9.33
N VAL A 118 11.57 -8.84 8.98
CA VAL A 118 12.66 -7.86 8.87
C VAL A 118 12.50 -6.78 9.93
N ARG A 119 13.64 -6.26 10.43
CA ARG A 119 13.63 -5.29 11.52
C ARG A 119 13.28 -3.88 11.08
N SER A 120 13.50 -3.55 9.82
CA SER A 120 13.23 -2.23 9.26
C SER A 120 12.86 -2.32 7.80
N ALA A 121 12.11 -1.34 7.32
CA ALA A 121 11.73 -1.22 5.92
C ALA A 121 11.61 0.24 5.51
N LYS A 122 11.95 0.55 4.25
CA LYS A 122 11.59 1.82 3.62
C LYS A 122 10.24 1.69 2.92
N ILE A 123 9.32 2.59 3.27
CA ILE A 123 7.97 2.59 2.75
C ILE A 123 7.76 3.88 1.97
N GLU A 124 7.57 3.76 0.66
CA GLU A 124 7.31 4.90 -0.22
C GLU A 124 5.80 4.99 -0.47
N VAL A 125 5.23 6.16 -0.26
CA VAL A 125 3.84 6.47 -0.57
C VAL A 125 3.75 7.75 -1.39
N ALA A 126 2.81 7.78 -2.33
CA ALA A 126 2.53 8.95 -3.16
C ALA A 126 1.21 9.59 -2.73
N ILE A 127 1.22 10.90 -2.55
CA ILE A 127 0.04 11.70 -2.18
C ILE A 127 -0.13 12.80 -3.21
N PRO A 128 -1.30 12.92 -3.87
CA PRO A 128 -1.56 13.98 -4.85
C PRO A 128 -1.27 15.37 -4.32
N LEU A 129 -0.71 16.26 -5.12
CA LEU A 129 -0.29 17.61 -4.70
C LEU A 129 -1.42 18.47 -4.14
N HIS A 130 -2.65 18.28 -4.64
CA HIS A 130 -3.81 19.03 -4.15
C HIS A 130 -4.26 18.61 -2.73
N ILE A 131 -3.75 17.47 -2.26
CA ILE A 131 -3.92 17.01 -0.89
C ILE A 131 -2.72 17.53 -0.12
N GLU A 132 -2.87 18.60 0.60
CA GLU A 132 -1.82 19.18 1.45
C GLU A 132 -1.81 18.44 2.81
N PRO A 133 -1.07 17.31 2.95
CA PRO A 133 -1.07 16.55 4.18
C PRO A 133 -0.34 17.36 5.27
N THR A 134 -0.85 17.33 6.48
CA THR A 134 -0.24 17.98 7.65
C THR A 134 0.23 16.98 8.69
N SER A 135 -0.40 15.82 8.74
CA SER A 135 0.06 14.72 9.59
C SER A 135 -0.39 13.35 9.06
N PHE A 136 0.28 12.34 9.56
CA PHE A 136 -0.02 10.94 9.33
C PHE A 136 -0.26 10.23 10.65
N ILE A 137 -1.25 9.33 10.71
CA ILE A 137 -1.37 8.39 11.80
C ILE A 137 -1.05 6.99 11.26
N ILE A 138 -0.06 6.36 11.85
CA ILE A 138 0.30 4.97 11.56
C ILE A 138 -0.59 4.08 12.42
N SER A 139 -1.22 3.11 11.77
CA SER A 139 -2.06 2.11 12.43
C SER A 139 -1.52 0.72 12.16
N LYS A 140 -1.63 -0.16 13.14
CA LYS A 140 -1.24 -1.57 13.08
C LYS A 140 -2.44 -2.44 13.40
N ARG A 141 -2.60 -3.54 12.69
CA ARG A 141 -3.67 -4.51 12.95
C ARG A 141 -3.30 -5.39 14.13
N ASP A 142 -4.21 -5.47 15.09
CA ASP A 142 -4.05 -6.35 16.26
C ASP A 142 -4.45 -7.80 15.93
N VAL A 143 -4.27 -8.69 16.91
CA VAL A 143 -4.60 -10.12 16.81
C VAL A 143 -6.10 -10.38 16.57
N ASN A 144 -6.97 -9.42 16.87
CA ASN A 144 -8.41 -9.50 16.65
C ASN A 144 -8.82 -8.92 15.28
N GLY A 145 -7.85 -8.55 14.43
CA GLY A 145 -8.09 -7.97 13.13
C GLY A 145 -8.47 -6.48 13.15
N LYS A 146 -8.36 -5.78 14.29
CA LYS A 146 -8.69 -4.36 14.41
C LYS A 146 -7.46 -3.49 14.21
N LEU A 147 -7.58 -2.42 13.43
CA LEU A 147 -6.55 -1.40 13.30
C LEU A 147 -6.52 -0.53 14.56
N LYS A 148 -5.34 -0.44 15.17
CA LYS A 148 -5.04 0.45 16.29
C LYS A 148 -3.99 1.46 15.87
N ASP A 149 -4.23 2.70 16.23
CA ASP A 149 -3.28 3.79 15.99
C ASP A 149 -2.11 3.63 16.95
N ILE A 150 -0.88 3.62 16.40
CA ILE A 150 0.34 3.39 17.17
C ILE A 150 1.23 4.62 17.21
N GLN A 151 1.11 5.52 16.22
CA GLN A 151 1.96 6.71 16.16
C GLN A 151 1.33 7.79 15.30
N GLU A 152 1.49 9.06 15.71
CA GLU A 152 1.24 10.24 14.89
C GLU A 152 2.58 10.85 14.44
N ILE A 153 2.64 11.31 13.19
CA ILE A 153 3.80 11.95 12.57
C ILE A 153 3.32 13.26 11.95
N SER A 154 3.76 14.39 12.49
CA SER A 154 3.48 15.71 11.94
C SER A 154 4.48 16.05 10.83
N ILE A 155 4.00 16.68 9.77
CA ILE A 155 4.82 17.21 8.69
C ILE A 155 5.18 18.66 9.08
N GLN A 156 6.46 18.90 9.25
CA GLN A 156 7.00 20.25 9.55
C GLN A 156 7.36 20.98 8.27
#